data_ecee8c0170b68d61c7cb74ed2097d3fe
#
_entry.id   ecee8c0170b68d61c7cb74ed2097d3fe
#
_cell.length_a   1.000
_cell.length_b   1.000
_cell.length_c   1.000
_cell.angle_alpha   90.00
_cell.angle_beta   90.00
_cell.angle_gamma   90.00
#
_symmetry.space_group_name_H-M   'P 1'
#
loop_
_entity.id
_entity.type
_entity.pdbx_description
1 polymer ?
#
loop_
_entity_poly.entity_id
_entity_poly.type
_entity_poly.pdbx_seq_one_letter_code
_entity_poly.pdbx_strand_id
1 'polypeptide(L)'
;MMTLGKYRHLIAEMPVEDQAFTTKRSTWEGKINAHILNHIFEGQDTVKISRKDLSTNNDISTFIYKVIMWGYPRGMRGSANDRRIFDQLEKIISIVNLPSRALLSENDLDTTLKRLSDIPGLGISTISKLLHFRTHKYGAYDCLILDERLMRIFNANLFAEFQGLGGFRYDNACLKYLGYLKTMHEVSLQLDVKPANLEMFLFTFGNNLK
;
A
#
# COMPACT_ATOMS: atom_id res chain seq x y z
N MET A 1 6.71 -26.65 4.53
CA MET A 1 6.00 -25.36 4.65
C MET A 1 6.37 -24.77 6.00
N MET A 2 6.75 -23.50 6.05
CA MET A 2 7.11 -22.82 7.30
C MET A 2 5.87 -22.39 8.08
N THR A 3 6.02 -22.16 9.39
CA THR A 3 4.99 -21.55 10.23
C THR A 3 5.45 -20.19 10.74
N LEU A 4 4.54 -19.23 10.78
CA LEU A 4 4.79 -17.87 11.26
C LEU A 4 4.95 -17.81 12.78
N GLY A 5 4.39 -18.77 13.51
CA GLY A 5 4.44 -18.79 14.98
C GLY A 5 5.84 -18.63 15.57
N LYS A 6 6.86 -19.22 14.92
CA LYS A 6 8.26 -19.08 15.35
C LYS A 6 8.82 -17.65 15.21
N TYR A 7 8.17 -16.80 14.43
CA TYR A 7 8.55 -15.39 14.23
C TYR A 7 7.67 -14.40 15.00
N ARG A 8 6.74 -14.89 15.84
CA ARG A 8 5.73 -14.06 16.50
C ARG A 8 6.33 -12.82 17.19
N HIS A 9 7.39 -12.98 17.96
CA HIS A 9 8.04 -11.84 18.63
C HIS A 9 8.61 -10.82 17.66
N LEU A 10 9.27 -11.29 16.59
CA LEU A 10 9.80 -10.40 15.56
C LEU A 10 8.68 -9.65 14.83
N ILE A 11 7.58 -10.33 14.54
CA ILE A 11 6.40 -9.72 13.93
C ILE A 11 5.82 -8.63 14.85
N ALA A 12 5.66 -8.93 16.14
CA ALA A 12 5.09 -7.99 17.10
C ALA A 12 5.89 -6.69 17.21
N GLU A 13 7.22 -6.78 17.12
CA GLU A 13 8.16 -5.66 17.26
C GLU A 13 8.49 -4.94 15.93
N MET A 14 7.79 -5.24 14.83
CA MET A 14 8.05 -4.56 13.55
C MET A 14 7.80 -3.05 13.66
N PRO A 15 8.78 -2.19 13.32
CA PRO A 15 8.67 -0.74 13.43
C PRO A 15 7.88 -0.15 12.26
N VAL A 16 6.58 -0.45 12.20
CA VAL A 16 5.72 -0.18 11.05
C VAL A 16 5.72 1.29 10.68
N GLU A 17 5.57 2.17 11.67
CA GLU A 17 5.46 3.62 11.45
C GLU A 17 6.76 4.25 10.94
N ASP A 18 7.92 3.64 11.29
CA ASP A 18 9.24 4.14 10.94
C ASP A 18 9.69 3.71 9.54
N GLN A 19 8.96 2.77 8.90
CA GLN A 19 9.30 2.38 7.53
C GLN A 19 9.22 3.58 6.59
N ALA A 20 10.37 3.95 6.05
CA ALA A 20 10.51 5.14 5.22
C ALA A 20 11.37 4.86 4.00
N PHE A 21 11.09 5.61 2.93
CA PHE A 21 11.91 5.61 1.73
C PHE A 21 12.32 7.03 1.37
N THR A 22 13.55 7.16 0.87
CA THR A 22 14.09 8.43 0.38
C THR A 22 13.95 8.48 -1.13
N THR A 23 13.40 9.58 -1.63
CA THR A 23 13.30 9.85 -3.06
C THR A 23 14.01 11.15 -3.42
N LYS A 24 14.47 11.25 -4.67
CA LYS A 24 15.16 12.44 -5.20
C LYS A 24 14.18 13.34 -5.91
N ARG A 25 14.34 14.65 -5.75
CA ARG A 25 13.56 15.66 -6.46
C ARG A 25 13.65 15.47 -7.98
N SER A 26 14.84 15.23 -8.51
CA SER A 26 15.08 15.02 -9.94
C SER A 26 14.32 13.82 -10.55
N THR A 27 13.90 12.86 -9.73
CA THR A 27 13.04 11.74 -10.17
C THR A 27 11.65 12.20 -10.61
N TRP A 28 11.17 13.32 -10.06
CA TRP A 28 9.79 13.81 -10.19
C TRP A 28 9.68 15.11 -10.98
N GLU A 29 10.79 15.77 -11.29
CA GLU A 29 10.84 16.95 -12.12
C GLU A 29 10.27 16.65 -13.53
N GLY A 30 9.47 17.60 -14.04
CA GLY A 30 8.77 17.45 -15.31
C GLY A 30 7.57 16.48 -15.29
N LYS A 31 7.30 15.82 -14.14
CA LYS A 31 6.16 14.91 -13.94
C LYS A 31 5.12 15.50 -12.98
N ILE A 32 5.58 16.29 -12.03
CA ILE A 32 4.76 16.95 -11.01
C ILE A 32 4.97 18.46 -11.15
N ASN A 33 3.92 19.23 -10.89
CA ASN A 33 3.98 20.69 -10.90
C ASN A 33 5.07 21.19 -9.94
N ALA A 34 5.84 22.21 -10.39
CA ALA A 34 6.98 22.74 -9.65
C ALA A 34 6.58 23.30 -8.26
N HIS A 35 5.39 23.90 -8.13
CA HIS A 35 4.91 24.41 -6.85
C HIS A 35 4.70 23.25 -5.84
N ILE A 36 4.10 22.14 -6.27
CA ILE A 36 3.90 20.96 -5.44
C ILE A 36 5.23 20.32 -5.06
N LEU A 37 6.17 20.23 -6.02
CA LEU A 37 7.53 19.74 -5.73
C LEU A 37 8.23 20.61 -4.69
N ASN A 38 8.17 21.93 -4.83
CA ASN A 38 8.74 22.85 -3.85
C ASN A 38 8.14 22.65 -2.46
N HIS A 39 6.84 22.45 -2.37
CA HIS A 39 6.15 22.19 -1.12
C HIS A 39 6.58 20.85 -0.48
N ILE A 40 6.70 19.76 -1.28
CA ILE A 40 7.08 18.44 -0.77
C ILE A 40 8.55 18.36 -0.37
N PHE A 41 9.44 18.97 -1.16
CA PHE A 41 10.89 18.88 -0.97
C PHE A 41 11.48 20.02 -0.14
N GLU A 42 10.72 21.11 0.11
CA GLU A 42 11.14 22.26 0.94
C GLU A 42 12.54 22.80 0.58
N GLY A 43 12.84 22.83 -0.72
CA GLY A 43 14.14 23.26 -1.24
C GLY A 43 15.27 22.22 -1.20
N GLN A 44 15.00 21.01 -0.67
CA GLN A 44 15.99 19.93 -0.60
C GLN A 44 16.01 19.09 -1.88
N ASP A 45 17.15 18.47 -2.19
CA ASP A 45 17.29 17.53 -3.31
C ASP A 45 16.66 16.17 -3.05
N THR A 46 16.44 15.82 -1.78
CA THR A 46 15.87 14.55 -1.37
C THR A 46 14.84 14.74 -0.27
N VAL A 47 13.84 13.88 -0.23
CA VAL A 47 12.90 13.80 0.88
C VAL A 47 12.78 12.37 1.36
N LYS A 48 12.77 12.17 2.69
CA LYS A 48 12.47 10.91 3.34
C LYS A 48 11.00 10.93 3.75
N ILE A 49 10.24 9.96 3.28
CA ILE A 49 8.80 9.83 3.57
C ILE A 49 8.61 8.54 4.36
N SER A 50 8.04 8.63 5.55
CA SER A 50 7.71 7.49 6.40
C SER A 50 6.22 7.11 6.30
N ARG A 51 5.84 5.93 6.79
CA ARG A 51 4.42 5.55 6.93
C ARG A 51 3.68 6.54 7.85
N LYS A 52 4.33 7.00 8.92
CA LYS A 52 3.77 8.00 9.82
C LYS A 52 3.43 9.30 9.10
N ASP A 53 4.34 9.82 8.25
CA ASP A 53 4.10 11.04 7.46
C ASP A 53 2.91 10.90 6.53
N LEU A 54 2.67 9.70 5.99
CA LEU A 54 1.53 9.42 5.11
C LEU A 54 0.22 9.36 5.88
N SER A 55 0.20 8.69 7.04
CA SER A 55 -1.00 8.52 7.86
C SER A 55 -1.49 9.81 8.53
N THR A 56 -0.59 10.77 8.72
CA THR A 56 -0.89 12.06 9.38
C THR A 56 -1.12 13.21 8.38
N ASN A 57 -0.97 12.97 7.07
CA ASN A 57 -1.12 14.00 6.06
C ASN A 57 -2.59 14.36 5.81
N ASN A 58 -2.97 15.60 6.09
CA ASN A 58 -4.34 16.08 5.94
C ASN A 58 -4.64 16.69 4.56
N ASP A 59 -3.61 17.14 3.82
CA ASP A 59 -3.80 17.60 2.44
C ASP A 59 -3.85 16.41 1.49
N ILE A 60 -5.02 16.16 0.93
CA ILE A 60 -5.29 14.99 0.09
C ILE A 60 -4.45 14.96 -1.19
N SER A 61 -4.18 16.11 -1.78
CA SER A 61 -3.37 16.21 -3.00
C SER A 61 -1.92 15.83 -2.71
N THR A 62 -1.30 16.49 -1.73
CA THR A 62 0.07 16.17 -1.27
C THR A 62 0.18 14.73 -0.78
N PHE A 63 -0.85 14.22 -0.09
CA PHE A 63 -0.93 12.83 0.34
C PHE A 63 -0.78 11.86 -0.83
N ILE A 64 -1.55 12.03 -1.92
CA ILE A 64 -1.49 11.13 -3.08
C ILE A 64 -0.09 11.15 -3.72
N TYR A 65 0.50 12.34 -3.91
CA TYR A 65 1.86 12.44 -4.43
C TYR A 65 2.86 11.71 -3.53
N LYS A 66 2.81 11.94 -2.22
CA LYS A 66 3.71 11.29 -1.25
C LYS A 66 3.53 9.77 -1.21
N VAL A 67 2.29 9.25 -1.32
CA VAL A 67 2.03 7.80 -1.41
C VAL A 67 2.69 7.19 -2.64
N ILE A 68 2.61 7.87 -3.79
CA ILE A 68 3.25 7.40 -5.03
C ILE A 68 4.77 7.47 -4.90
N MET A 69 5.32 8.56 -4.38
CA MET A 69 6.76 8.71 -4.13
C MET A 69 7.29 7.64 -3.16
N TRP A 70 6.57 7.35 -2.10
CA TRP A 70 6.91 6.31 -1.12
C TRP A 70 6.90 4.92 -1.76
N GLY A 71 5.87 4.64 -2.57
CA GLY A 71 5.74 3.35 -3.27
C GLY A 71 6.76 3.13 -4.38
N TYR A 72 7.24 4.22 -4.99
CA TYR A 72 8.15 4.21 -6.13
C TYR A 72 9.27 5.24 -5.96
N PRO A 73 10.15 5.10 -4.98
CA PRO A 73 11.15 6.13 -4.63
C PRO A 73 12.17 6.40 -5.74
N ARG A 74 12.26 5.52 -6.74
CA ARG A 74 13.11 5.66 -7.94
C ARG A 74 12.30 6.00 -9.20
N GLY A 75 11.03 6.39 -9.05
CA GLY A 75 10.08 6.55 -10.14
C GLY A 75 9.40 5.24 -10.54
N MET A 76 8.27 5.35 -11.23
CA MET A 76 7.55 4.19 -11.74
C MET A 76 8.25 3.62 -12.97
N ARG A 77 8.18 2.32 -13.16
CA ARG A 77 8.65 1.68 -14.40
C ARG A 77 7.71 2.06 -15.55
N GLY A 78 8.30 2.55 -16.64
CA GLY A 78 7.55 3.10 -17.78
C GLY A 78 7.24 4.57 -17.55
N SER A 79 8.01 5.46 -18.19
CA SER A 79 8.00 6.92 -18.00
C SER A 79 6.65 7.62 -18.28
N ALA A 80 5.66 6.91 -18.80
CA ALA A 80 4.32 7.43 -19.05
C ALA A 80 3.32 7.11 -17.92
N ASN A 81 3.64 6.16 -17.00
CA ASN A 81 2.65 5.69 -16.03
C ASN A 81 2.40 6.70 -14.90
N ASP A 82 3.47 7.32 -14.40
CA ASP A 82 3.36 8.35 -13.36
C ASP A 82 2.60 9.58 -13.86
N ARG A 83 2.87 10.08 -15.08
CA ARG A 83 2.07 11.15 -15.71
C ARG A 83 0.61 10.79 -15.80
N ARG A 84 0.29 9.61 -16.34
CA ARG A 84 -1.10 9.15 -16.50
C ARG A 84 -1.87 9.16 -15.18
N ILE A 85 -1.20 8.79 -14.07
CA ILE A 85 -1.82 8.82 -12.76
C ILE A 85 -2.02 10.28 -12.30
N PHE A 86 -1.01 11.13 -12.44
CA PHE A 86 -1.11 12.53 -12.00
C PHE A 86 -2.10 13.34 -12.84
N ASP A 87 -2.28 13.02 -14.12
CA ASP A 87 -3.32 13.61 -14.97
C ASP A 87 -4.75 13.24 -14.50
N GLN A 88 -4.90 12.18 -13.71
CA GLN A 88 -6.16 11.74 -13.13
C GLN A 88 -6.30 12.08 -11.63
N LEU A 89 -5.48 12.98 -11.10
CA LEU A 89 -5.42 13.30 -9.68
C LEU A 89 -6.78 13.64 -9.09
N GLU A 90 -7.55 14.53 -9.74
CA GLU A 90 -8.88 14.94 -9.29
C GLU A 90 -9.86 13.76 -9.20
N LYS A 91 -9.76 12.84 -10.15
CA LYS A 91 -10.56 11.60 -10.13
C LYS A 91 -10.14 10.70 -8.96
N ILE A 92 -8.84 10.57 -8.69
CA ILE A 92 -8.35 9.81 -7.53
C ILE A 92 -8.86 10.46 -6.24
N ILE A 93 -8.71 11.79 -6.11
CA ILE A 93 -9.22 12.56 -4.97
C ILE A 93 -10.70 12.29 -4.74
N SER A 94 -11.53 12.39 -5.78
CA SER A 94 -12.99 12.18 -5.67
C SER A 94 -13.37 10.77 -5.18
N ILE A 95 -12.46 9.79 -5.30
CA ILE A 95 -12.69 8.41 -4.88
C ILE A 95 -12.15 8.18 -3.46
N VAL A 96 -10.95 8.70 -3.14
CA VAL A 96 -10.28 8.41 -1.87
C VAL A 96 -10.49 9.49 -0.80
N ASN A 97 -11.13 10.62 -1.15
CA ASN A 97 -11.43 11.70 -0.20
C ASN A 97 -12.65 11.35 0.69
N LEU A 98 -12.63 10.17 1.25
CA LEU A 98 -13.55 9.75 2.30
C LEU A 98 -13.01 10.23 3.65
N PRO A 99 -13.86 10.37 4.68
CA PRO A 99 -13.39 10.67 6.03
C PRO A 99 -12.29 9.68 6.43
N SER A 100 -11.27 10.16 7.12
CA SER A 100 -10.25 9.29 7.71
C SER A 100 -10.94 8.23 8.57
N ARG A 101 -10.49 6.98 8.46
CA ARG A 101 -11.10 5.80 9.11
C ARG A 101 -12.52 5.48 8.61
N ALA A 102 -12.86 5.85 7.37
CA ALA A 102 -14.14 5.46 6.80
C ALA A 102 -14.30 3.92 6.86
N LEU A 103 -15.47 3.51 7.32
CA LEU A 103 -15.90 2.12 7.31
C LEU A 103 -16.58 1.86 5.97
N LEU A 104 -15.96 1.02 5.16
CA LEU A 104 -16.48 0.62 3.86
C LEU A 104 -17.30 -0.67 4.00
N SER A 105 -18.49 -0.72 3.42
CA SER A 105 -19.19 -1.97 3.18
C SER A 105 -18.53 -2.80 2.08
N GLU A 106 -18.95 -4.04 1.86
CA GLU A 106 -18.46 -4.85 0.74
C GLU A 106 -18.63 -4.17 -0.60
N ASN A 107 -19.81 -3.67 -0.85
CA ASN A 107 -20.13 -2.97 -2.09
C ASN A 107 -19.32 -1.68 -2.27
N ASP A 108 -19.06 -0.94 -1.17
CA ASP A 108 -18.28 0.28 -1.23
C ASP A 108 -16.81 -0.01 -1.55
N LEU A 109 -16.24 -1.07 -0.93
CA LEU A 109 -14.87 -1.47 -1.22
C LEU A 109 -14.74 -1.93 -2.67
N ASP A 110 -15.59 -2.82 -3.15
CA ASP A 110 -15.58 -3.33 -4.52
C ASP A 110 -15.74 -2.19 -5.53
N THR A 111 -16.67 -1.27 -5.26
CA THR A 111 -16.89 -0.08 -6.07
C THR A 111 -15.65 0.81 -6.09
N THR A 112 -15.03 1.03 -4.94
CA THR A 112 -13.82 1.85 -4.79
C THR A 112 -12.64 1.22 -5.53
N LEU A 113 -12.42 -0.08 -5.34
CA LEU A 113 -11.36 -0.83 -6.04
C LEU A 113 -11.55 -0.78 -7.56
N LYS A 114 -12.78 -1.01 -8.04
CA LYS A 114 -13.11 -0.94 -9.46
C LYS A 114 -12.84 0.45 -10.04
N ARG A 115 -13.39 1.50 -9.41
CA ARG A 115 -13.21 2.89 -9.87
C ARG A 115 -11.73 3.30 -9.91
N LEU A 116 -10.92 2.87 -8.94
CA LEU A 116 -9.48 3.15 -8.91
C LEU A 116 -8.73 2.30 -9.96
N SER A 117 -9.09 1.04 -10.16
CA SER A 117 -8.44 0.17 -11.15
C SER A 117 -8.72 0.58 -12.60
N ASP A 118 -9.82 1.30 -12.83
CA ASP A 118 -10.14 1.90 -14.13
C ASP A 118 -9.26 3.11 -14.49
N ILE A 119 -8.43 3.58 -13.54
CA ILE A 119 -7.50 4.69 -13.79
C ILE A 119 -6.21 4.13 -14.41
N PRO A 120 -5.84 4.55 -15.63
CA PRO A 120 -4.64 4.04 -16.30
C PRO A 120 -3.37 4.22 -15.46
N GLY A 121 -2.63 3.13 -15.25
CA GLY A 121 -1.39 3.10 -14.49
C GLY A 121 -1.59 2.85 -12.99
N LEU A 122 -2.80 2.89 -12.46
CA LEU A 122 -3.09 2.67 -11.04
C LEU A 122 -3.37 1.18 -10.77
N GLY A 123 -2.37 0.45 -10.32
CA GLY A 123 -2.51 -0.96 -9.95
C GLY A 123 -2.79 -1.17 -8.47
N ILE A 124 -3.14 -2.42 -8.10
CA ILE A 124 -3.49 -2.80 -6.71
C ILE A 124 -2.42 -2.36 -5.68
N SER A 125 -1.15 -2.40 -6.03
CA SER A 125 -0.07 -1.98 -5.13
C SER A 125 -0.17 -0.51 -4.73
N THR A 126 -0.62 0.37 -5.63
CA THR A 126 -0.83 1.79 -5.31
C THR A 126 -2.20 2.01 -4.67
N ILE A 127 -3.23 1.34 -5.18
CA ILE A 127 -4.60 1.41 -4.64
C ILE A 127 -4.61 1.01 -3.17
N SER A 128 -4.01 -0.14 -2.82
CA SER A 128 -3.98 -0.63 -1.45
C SER A 128 -3.20 0.30 -0.50
N LYS A 129 -2.15 1.00 -0.99
CA LYS A 129 -1.44 2.02 -0.22
C LYS A 129 -2.33 3.25 0.07
N LEU A 130 -3.06 3.72 -0.94
CA LEU A 130 -4.00 4.83 -0.74
C LEU A 130 -5.04 4.50 0.34
N LEU A 131 -5.65 3.32 0.27
CA LEU A 131 -6.64 2.88 1.25
C LEU A 131 -6.02 2.67 2.64
N HIS A 132 -4.84 2.05 2.72
CA HIS A 132 -4.13 1.78 3.97
C HIS A 132 -3.77 3.08 4.70
N PHE A 133 -3.11 4.03 4.02
CA PHE A 133 -2.65 5.26 4.66
C PHE A 133 -3.78 6.25 4.96
N ARG A 134 -4.94 6.14 4.29
CA ARG A 134 -6.17 6.82 4.72
C ARG A 134 -6.85 6.12 5.88
N THR A 135 -6.25 5.03 6.39
CA THR A 135 -6.77 4.24 7.52
C THR A 135 -8.21 3.74 7.31
N HIS A 136 -8.57 3.48 6.05
CA HIS A 136 -9.86 2.93 5.73
C HIS A 136 -10.00 1.51 6.27
N LYS A 137 -11.21 1.16 6.66
CA LYS A 137 -11.57 -0.19 7.11
C LYS A 137 -12.58 -0.78 6.16
N TYR A 138 -12.51 -2.09 6.02
CA TYR A 138 -13.51 -2.88 5.37
C TYR A 138 -14.20 -3.76 6.42
N GLY A 139 -15.43 -3.44 6.78
CA GLY A 139 -16.05 -4.07 7.94
C GLY A 139 -15.13 -3.96 9.17
N ALA A 140 -14.75 -5.08 9.75
CA ALA A 140 -13.82 -5.15 10.89
C ALA A 140 -12.33 -5.10 10.48
N TYR A 141 -12.01 -5.13 9.19
CA TYR A 141 -10.66 -5.30 8.69
C TYR A 141 -10.04 -3.96 8.28
N ASP A 142 -8.83 -3.68 8.78
CA ASP A 142 -8.03 -2.56 8.28
C ASP A 142 -7.57 -2.85 6.85
N CYS A 143 -7.61 -1.85 5.97
CA CYS A 143 -7.01 -1.98 4.65
C CYS A 143 -5.49 -2.09 4.79
N LEU A 144 -4.91 -3.13 4.20
CA LEU A 144 -3.48 -3.44 4.24
C LEU A 144 -2.85 -3.30 2.85
N ILE A 145 -1.55 -3.06 2.80
CA ILE A 145 -0.83 -2.98 1.53
C ILE A 145 -0.72 -4.38 0.92
N LEU A 146 -1.08 -4.48 -0.37
CA LEU A 146 -0.87 -5.68 -1.17
C LEU A 146 0.00 -5.33 -2.38
N ASP A 147 1.27 -5.64 -2.32
CA ASP A 147 2.21 -5.38 -3.39
C ASP A 147 2.74 -6.67 -4.06
N GLU A 148 3.59 -6.50 -5.07
CA GLU A 148 4.17 -7.62 -5.81
C GLU A 148 4.98 -8.59 -4.92
N ARG A 149 5.65 -8.10 -3.86
CA ARG A 149 6.43 -8.95 -2.95
C ARG A 149 5.53 -9.88 -2.16
N LEU A 150 4.44 -9.35 -1.61
CA LEU A 150 3.44 -10.12 -0.89
C LEU A 150 2.74 -11.14 -1.81
N MET A 151 2.32 -10.69 -3.00
CA MET A 151 1.72 -11.60 -3.98
C MET A 151 2.64 -12.79 -4.32
N ARG A 152 3.94 -12.56 -4.46
CA ARG A 152 4.93 -13.63 -4.69
C ARG A 152 5.01 -14.61 -3.51
N ILE A 153 4.98 -14.11 -2.27
CA ILE A 153 5.01 -14.95 -1.05
C ILE A 153 3.81 -15.87 -1.01
N PHE A 154 2.61 -15.32 -1.25
CA PHE A 154 1.37 -16.10 -1.27
C PHE A 154 1.35 -17.11 -2.43
N ASN A 155 1.78 -16.71 -3.63
CA ASN A 155 1.85 -17.60 -4.78
C ASN A 155 2.88 -18.74 -4.60
N ALA A 156 3.93 -18.52 -3.84
CA ALA A 156 4.94 -19.52 -3.52
C ALA A 156 4.53 -20.47 -2.39
N ASN A 157 3.37 -20.25 -1.73
CA ASN A 157 2.88 -21.05 -0.60
C ASN A 157 3.94 -21.29 0.49
N LEU A 158 4.71 -20.25 0.85
CA LEU A 158 5.84 -20.39 1.76
C LEU A 158 5.40 -20.69 3.19
N PHE A 159 4.27 -20.17 3.62
CA PHE A 159 3.77 -20.29 4.99
C PHE A 159 2.46 -21.06 5.04
N ALA A 160 2.33 -21.93 6.04
CA ALA A 160 1.16 -22.79 6.23
C ALA A 160 -0.13 -21.99 6.49
N GLU A 161 0.00 -20.86 7.19
CA GLU A 161 -1.11 -20.01 7.57
C GLU A 161 -1.78 -19.31 6.36
N PHE A 162 -1.11 -19.25 5.22
CA PHE A 162 -1.64 -18.66 3.98
C PHE A 162 -2.00 -19.71 2.93
N GLN A 163 -2.15 -20.96 3.33
CA GLN A 163 -2.58 -22.01 2.43
C GLN A 163 -3.94 -21.65 1.82
N GLY A 164 -4.02 -21.63 0.50
CA GLY A 164 -5.21 -21.20 -0.24
C GLY A 164 -5.24 -19.71 -0.63
N LEU A 165 -4.36 -18.88 -0.06
CA LEU A 165 -4.24 -17.46 -0.45
C LEU A 165 -3.25 -17.28 -1.62
N GLY A 166 -3.31 -18.09 -2.65
CA GLY A 166 -2.43 -18.01 -3.80
C GLY A 166 -3.15 -17.58 -5.09
N GLY A 167 -2.43 -17.69 -6.21
CA GLY A 167 -2.96 -17.41 -7.53
C GLY A 167 -3.20 -15.91 -7.79
N PHE A 168 -2.42 -15.04 -7.14
CA PHE A 168 -2.44 -13.61 -7.42
C PHE A 168 -1.78 -13.30 -8.76
N ARG A 169 -2.45 -12.50 -9.56
CA ARG A 169 -1.95 -11.84 -10.77
C ARG A 169 -2.40 -10.38 -10.74
N TYR A 170 -1.77 -9.55 -11.56
CA TYR A 170 -2.14 -8.13 -11.62
C TYR A 170 -3.60 -7.89 -12.04
N ASP A 171 -4.13 -8.74 -12.92
CA ASP A 171 -5.50 -8.65 -13.45
C ASP A 171 -6.59 -9.10 -12.47
N ASN A 172 -6.24 -9.92 -11.47
CA ASN A 172 -7.21 -10.45 -10.50
C ASN A 172 -6.99 -9.96 -9.05
N ALA A 173 -5.93 -9.21 -8.79
CA ALA A 173 -5.53 -8.86 -7.43
C ALA A 173 -6.57 -7.98 -6.71
N CYS A 174 -7.27 -7.10 -7.43
CA CYS A 174 -8.39 -6.32 -6.87
C CYS A 174 -9.53 -7.24 -6.42
N LEU A 175 -9.89 -8.23 -7.22
CA LEU A 175 -10.95 -9.20 -6.89
C LEU A 175 -10.58 -10.07 -5.67
N LYS A 176 -9.29 -10.34 -5.48
CA LYS A 176 -8.77 -11.14 -4.35
C LYS A 176 -8.46 -10.32 -3.10
N TYR A 177 -8.54 -9.00 -3.17
CA TYR A 177 -8.09 -8.12 -2.10
C TYR A 177 -8.87 -8.34 -0.80
N LEU A 178 -10.19 -8.55 -0.86
CA LEU A 178 -10.98 -8.87 0.30
C LEU A 178 -10.55 -10.16 0.99
N GLY A 179 -10.34 -11.23 0.21
CA GLY A 179 -9.83 -12.50 0.75
C GLY A 179 -8.47 -12.33 1.41
N TYR A 180 -7.59 -11.51 0.81
CA TYR A 180 -6.32 -11.13 1.41
C TYR A 180 -6.50 -10.45 2.77
N LEU A 181 -7.37 -9.43 2.87
CA LEU A 181 -7.61 -8.73 4.13
C LEU A 181 -8.11 -9.69 5.22
N LYS A 182 -9.13 -10.52 4.91
CA LYS A 182 -9.69 -11.51 5.83
C LYS A 182 -8.60 -12.44 6.36
N THR A 183 -7.86 -13.09 5.47
CA THR A 183 -6.80 -14.03 5.86
C THR A 183 -5.69 -13.36 6.68
N MET A 184 -5.25 -12.15 6.30
CA MET A 184 -4.24 -11.42 7.07
C MET A 184 -4.68 -11.10 8.49
N HIS A 185 -5.96 -10.71 8.67
CA HIS A 185 -6.51 -10.41 9.98
C HIS A 185 -6.71 -11.68 10.83
N GLU A 186 -7.19 -12.76 10.24
CA GLU A 186 -7.34 -14.06 10.91
C GLU A 186 -5.99 -14.59 11.41
N VAL A 187 -4.97 -14.58 10.56
CA VAL A 187 -3.60 -15.01 10.93
C VAL A 187 -3.01 -14.08 12.00
N SER A 188 -3.24 -12.77 11.89
CA SER A 188 -2.78 -11.80 12.89
C SER A 188 -3.42 -12.06 14.26
N LEU A 189 -4.71 -12.37 14.29
CA LEU A 189 -5.43 -12.73 15.51
C LEU A 189 -4.88 -14.03 16.13
N GLN A 190 -4.63 -15.06 15.32
CA GLN A 190 -4.04 -16.32 15.77
C GLN A 190 -2.63 -16.14 16.37
N LEU A 191 -1.86 -15.22 15.81
CA LEU A 191 -0.50 -14.90 16.28
C LEU A 191 -0.48 -13.87 17.42
N ASP A 192 -1.62 -13.27 17.76
CA ASP A 192 -1.72 -12.17 18.70
C ASP A 192 -0.75 -11.01 18.34
N VAL A 193 -0.86 -10.53 17.09
CA VAL A 193 -0.07 -9.42 16.54
C VAL A 193 -0.96 -8.45 15.75
N LYS A 194 -0.49 -7.24 15.48
CA LYS A 194 -1.21 -6.30 14.61
C LYS A 194 -1.10 -6.72 13.13
N PRO A 195 -2.18 -6.61 12.34
CA PRO A 195 -2.14 -6.95 10.91
C PRO A 195 -1.08 -6.19 10.11
N ALA A 196 -0.85 -4.92 10.42
CA ALA A 196 0.18 -4.11 9.76
C ALA A 196 1.62 -4.59 10.10
N ASN A 197 1.84 -5.13 11.31
CA ASN A 197 3.12 -5.71 11.69
C ASN A 197 3.39 -6.99 10.88
N LEU A 198 2.36 -7.83 10.72
CA LEU A 198 2.45 -9.04 9.91
C LEU A 198 2.72 -8.70 8.44
N GLU A 199 2.02 -7.70 7.88
CA GLU A 199 2.24 -7.21 6.51
C GLU A 199 3.68 -6.74 6.32
N MET A 200 4.19 -5.91 7.24
CA MET A 200 5.55 -5.40 7.16
C MET A 200 6.61 -6.52 7.32
N PHE A 201 6.38 -7.48 8.20
CA PHE A 201 7.26 -8.64 8.34
C PHE A 201 7.36 -9.44 7.04
N LEU A 202 6.23 -9.75 6.43
CA LEU A 202 6.19 -10.46 5.14
C LEU A 202 6.89 -9.66 4.04
N PHE A 203 6.60 -8.36 3.94
CA PHE A 203 7.26 -7.47 2.97
C PHE A 203 8.78 -7.46 3.12
N THR A 204 9.28 -7.43 4.35
CA THR A 204 10.71 -7.27 4.65
C THR A 204 11.47 -8.59 4.53
N PHE A 205 10.92 -9.66 5.08
CA PHE A 205 11.63 -10.94 5.26
C PHE A 205 11.06 -12.08 4.43
N GLY A 206 9.77 -12.05 4.07
CA GLY A 206 9.05 -13.20 3.55
C GLY A 206 9.67 -13.87 2.33
N ASN A 207 10.26 -13.08 1.41
CA ASN A 207 10.94 -13.66 0.23
C ASN A 207 12.33 -14.27 0.52
N ASN A 208 12.91 -13.96 1.68
CA ASN A 208 14.26 -14.40 2.06
C ASN A 208 14.24 -15.59 3.03
N LEU A 209 13.06 -15.90 3.57
CA LEU A 209 12.86 -17.07 4.42
C LEU A 209 12.64 -18.29 3.53
N LYS A 210 13.48 -19.33 3.73
CA LYS A 210 13.43 -20.60 3.01
C LYS A 210 13.31 -21.75 3.98
#